data_0afafebc1ef1006aaf582d2979d9040c
#
_entry.id   0afafebc1ef1006aaf582d2979d9040c
#
_cell.length_a   1.000
_cell.length_b   1.000
_cell.length_c   1.000
_cell.angle_alpha   90.00
_cell.angle_beta   90.00
_cell.angle_gamma   90.00
#
_symmetry.space_group_name_H-M   'P 1'
#
loop_
_entity.id
_entity.type
_entity.pdbx_description
1 polymer ?
#
loop_
_entity_poly.entity_id
_entity_poly.type
_entity_poly.pdbx_seq_one_letter_code
_entity_poly.pdbx_strand_id
1 'polypeptide(L)'
;MGKYSKAGRSPHGERLNNSLVRRIGTLNCGHSAHPIVYGASIPQYTPEELEEMRQKNEAGISFRGKHYTGYEATQRQRRLERAIRVQKRKILIDKATGDSEKLETDQIKLQLLQQDYKAFSKAAGLRMQHERLEKVGFVWKEATGSRKVAESHYREWSKSIGADNSIKTLAEYYDVKYNDSPRYELLQRYARDVDSGWIS
;
A
#
# COMPACT_ATOMS: atom_id res chain seq x y z
N MET A 1 -18.82 39.78 14.01
CA MET A 1 -18.47 39.49 12.60
C MET A 1 -17.43 38.39 12.59
N GLY A 2 -17.70 37.26 11.92
CA GLY A 2 -16.78 36.15 11.87
C GLY A 2 -15.44 36.53 11.25
N LYS A 3 -14.34 36.03 11.82
CA LYS A 3 -12.98 36.34 11.34
C LYS A 3 -12.66 35.76 9.97
N TYR A 4 -13.58 35.01 9.38
CA TYR A 4 -13.31 34.26 8.14
C TYR A 4 -14.41 34.52 7.11
N SER A 5 -13.99 34.89 5.91
CA SER A 5 -14.84 35.02 4.74
C SER A 5 -14.88 33.77 3.89
N LYS A 6 -15.78 33.70 2.91
CA LYS A 6 -15.88 32.60 1.95
C LYS A 6 -14.52 32.24 1.35
N ALA A 7 -14.34 30.95 1.03
CA ALA A 7 -13.19 30.42 0.33
C ALA A 7 -11.85 30.45 1.09
N GLY A 8 -11.86 30.27 2.41
CA GLY A 8 -10.65 30.12 3.20
C GLY A 8 -9.76 31.36 3.25
N ARG A 9 -10.35 32.54 3.25
CA ARG A 9 -9.63 33.80 3.47
C ARG A 9 -10.07 34.45 4.78
N SER A 10 -9.11 35.08 5.46
CA SER A 10 -9.40 35.96 6.59
C SER A 10 -10.17 37.21 6.13
N PRO A 11 -10.79 37.98 7.06
CA PRO A 11 -11.38 39.27 6.75
C PRO A 11 -10.41 40.24 6.08
N HIS A 12 -9.12 40.07 6.28
CA HIS A 12 -8.05 40.88 5.68
C HIS A 12 -7.53 40.32 4.33
N GLY A 13 -8.22 39.34 3.74
CA GLY A 13 -7.86 38.81 2.43
C GLY A 13 -6.70 37.80 2.42
N GLU A 14 -6.11 37.51 3.58
CA GLU A 14 -5.04 36.52 3.70
C GLU A 14 -5.57 35.10 3.52
N ARG A 15 -4.75 34.21 2.95
CA ARG A 15 -5.10 32.81 2.84
C ARG A 15 -4.98 32.15 4.21
N LEU A 16 -6.05 31.49 4.66
CA LEU A 16 -6.10 30.79 5.95
C LEU A 16 -5.12 29.64 6.08
N ASN A 17 -4.72 29.06 4.98
CA ASN A 17 -3.97 27.80 4.97
C ASN A 17 -2.85 27.83 3.94
N ASN A 18 -1.87 28.71 4.10
CA ASN A 18 -0.70 28.75 3.21
C ASN A 18 0.13 27.46 3.26
N SER A 19 0.05 26.71 4.35
CA SER A 19 0.75 25.43 4.55
C SER A 19 -0.01 24.20 4.05
N LEU A 20 -1.29 24.31 3.68
CA LEU A 20 -2.07 23.20 3.16
C LEU A 20 -1.90 23.05 1.66
N VAL A 21 -1.66 21.84 1.22
CA VAL A 21 -1.57 21.48 -0.21
C VAL A 21 -2.87 21.78 -0.95
N ARG A 22 -4.01 21.76 -0.24
CA ARG A 22 -5.34 22.07 -0.80
C ARG A 22 -6.10 23.00 0.14
N ARG A 23 -6.92 23.86 -0.45
CA ARG A 23 -7.84 24.69 0.32
C ARG A 23 -8.94 23.85 0.95
N ILE A 24 -9.41 24.25 2.14
CA ILE A 24 -10.61 23.69 2.76
C ILE A 24 -11.80 23.89 1.81
N GLY A 25 -12.63 22.88 1.64
CA GLY A 25 -13.81 22.90 0.78
C GLY A 25 -13.54 22.68 -0.71
N THR A 26 -12.30 22.37 -1.12
CA THR A 26 -12.00 21.97 -2.50
C THR A 26 -12.33 20.49 -2.74
N LEU A 27 -12.34 20.08 -4.03
CA LEU A 27 -12.64 18.72 -4.44
C LEU A 27 -11.82 17.68 -3.64
N ASN A 28 -12.49 16.68 -3.07
CA ASN A 28 -11.95 15.65 -2.18
C ASN A 28 -11.41 16.18 -0.83
N CYS A 29 -11.77 17.38 -0.42
CA CYS A 29 -11.53 17.85 0.93
C CYS A 29 -12.66 17.36 1.85
N GLY A 30 -12.34 16.52 2.84
CA GLY A 30 -13.31 16.07 3.86
C GLY A 30 -13.51 17.04 5.01
N HIS A 31 -12.94 18.23 4.94
CA HIS A 31 -13.05 19.23 5.99
C HIS A 31 -14.25 20.14 5.75
N SER A 32 -14.98 20.45 6.82
CA SER A 32 -16.02 21.47 6.84
C SER A 32 -15.54 22.66 7.68
N ALA A 33 -15.87 23.87 7.24
CA ALA A 33 -15.63 25.08 8.01
C ALA A 33 -16.96 25.62 8.53
N HIS A 34 -17.05 25.75 9.83
CA HIS A 34 -18.21 26.32 10.50
C HIS A 34 -17.87 27.74 11.04
N PRO A 35 -18.78 28.70 10.92
CA PRO A 35 -18.57 30.02 11.53
C PRO A 35 -18.58 29.86 13.05
N ILE A 36 -17.66 30.54 13.72
CA ILE A 36 -17.61 30.65 15.16
C ILE A 36 -17.79 32.13 15.58
N VAL A 37 -18.48 32.35 16.67
CA VAL A 37 -18.58 33.66 17.31
C VAL A 37 -17.56 33.66 18.46
N TYR A 38 -16.58 34.55 18.36
CA TYR A 38 -15.55 34.67 19.40
C TYR A 38 -16.15 35.03 20.73
N GLY A 39 -15.85 34.30 21.77
CA GLY A 39 -16.38 34.49 23.12
C GLY A 39 -17.75 33.90 23.41
N ALA A 40 -18.47 33.40 22.37
CA ALA A 40 -19.79 32.77 22.55
C ALA A 40 -19.84 31.30 22.09
N SER A 41 -19.02 30.93 21.06
CA SER A 41 -18.97 29.57 20.59
C SER A 41 -18.06 28.71 21.47
N ILE A 42 -18.54 27.54 21.89
CA ILE A 42 -17.79 26.56 22.64
C ILE A 42 -16.93 25.76 21.63
N PRO A 43 -15.61 25.64 21.80
CA PRO A 43 -14.79 24.77 20.98
C PRO A 43 -15.28 23.33 21.05
N GLN A 44 -15.26 22.60 19.93
CA GLN A 44 -15.65 21.18 19.87
C GLN A 44 -14.69 20.29 20.68
N TYR A 45 -13.43 20.68 20.77
CA TYR A 45 -12.39 19.99 21.50
C TYR A 45 -11.62 20.96 22.38
N THR A 46 -11.20 20.50 23.56
CA THR A 46 -10.29 21.26 24.41
C THR A 46 -8.85 21.16 23.90
N PRO A 47 -7.94 22.07 24.30
CA PRO A 47 -6.52 21.96 23.96
C PRO A 47 -5.92 20.62 24.40
N GLU A 48 -6.33 20.11 25.56
CA GLU A 48 -5.85 18.85 26.15
C GLU A 48 -6.29 17.66 25.30
N GLU A 49 -7.55 17.62 24.87
CA GLU A 49 -8.07 16.58 23.97
C GLU A 49 -7.36 16.59 22.61
N LEU A 50 -7.06 17.77 22.07
CA LEU A 50 -6.30 17.88 20.82
C LEU A 50 -4.87 17.37 20.98
N GLU A 51 -4.24 17.65 22.11
CA GLU A 51 -2.90 17.18 22.40
C GLU A 51 -2.88 15.64 22.57
N GLU A 52 -3.85 15.07 23.26
CA GLU A 52 -4.00 13.60 23.35
C GLU A 52 -4.19 12.95 21.98
N MET A 53 -5.03 13.54 21.12
CA MET A 53 -5.23 13.07 19.75
C MET A 53 -3.95 13.14 18.95
N ARG A 54 -3.15 14.19 19.12
CA ARG A 54 -1.85 14.36 18.47
C ARG A 54 -0.88 13.28 18.93
N GLN A 55 -0.76 13.07 20.23
CA GLN A 55 0.12 12.03 20.82
C GLN A 55 -0.27 10.64 20.34
N LYS A 56 -1.57 10.30 20.31
CA LYS A 56 -2.06 9.02 19.78
C LYS A 56 -1.72 8.85 18.30
N ASN A 57 -1.82 9.93 17.51
CA ASN A 57 -1.44 9.88 16.11
C ASN A 57 0.08 9.70 15.92
N GLU A 58 0.89 10.40 16.70
CA GLU A 58 2.35 10.34 16.64
C GLU A 58 2.90 9.01 17.17
N ALA A 59 2.30 8.43 18.19
CA ALA A 59 2.65 7.12 18.71
C ALA A 59 2.61 6.03 17.63
N GLY A 60 1.61 6.07 16.76
CA GLY A 60 1.53 5.29 15.54
C GLY A 60 1.91 3.80 15.69
N ILE A 61 2.52 3.25 14.66
CA ILE A 61 2.99 1.86 14.63
C ILE A 61 4.33 1.71 13.92
N SER A 62 5.07 0.66 14.26
CA SER A 62 6.26 0.24 13.51
C SER A 62 5.95 -1.03 12.71
N PHE A 63 6.25 -1.00 11.41
CA PHE A 63 6.06 -2.14 10.52
C PHE A 63 7.26 -2.28 9.57
N ARG A 64 7.90 -3.45 9.58
CA ARG A 64 9.11 -3.75 8.79
C ARG A 64 10.20 -2.67 8.93
N GLY A 65 10.49 -2.28 10.18
CA GLY A 65 11.53 -1.29 10.47
C GLY A 65 11.19 0.16 10.17
N LYS A 66 9.99 0.45 9.66
CA LYS A 66 9.51 1.81 9.41
C LYS A 66 8.40 2.19 10.37
N HIS A 67 8.54 3.37 10.98
CA HIS A 67 7.49 3.98 11.78
C HIS A 67 6.45 4.68 10.90
N TYR A 68 5.19 4.55 11.27
CA TYR A 68 4.04 5.21 10.64
C TYR A 68 3.19 5.85 11.72
N THR A 69 2.90 7.13 11.60
CA THR A 69 1.86 7.78 12.42
C THR A 69 0.50 7.14 12.14
N GLY A 70 -0.49 7.34 12.99
CA GLY A 70 -1.85 6.83 12.80
C GLY A 70 -2.45 7.26 11.46
N TYR A 71 -2.21 8.52 11.07
CA TYR A 71 -2.63 9.03 9.76
C TYR A 71 -1.89 8.33 8.61
N GLU A 72 -0.56 8.22 8.68
CA GLU A 72 0.23 7.56 7.65
C GLU A 72 -0.12 6.08 7.50
N ALA A 73 -0.44 5.40 8.61
CA ALA A 73 -0.90 4.02 8.60
C ALA A 73 -2.21 3.89 7.80
N THR A 74 -3.18 4.77 8.03
CA THR A 74 -4.42 4.77 7.24
C THR A 74 -4.18 5.08 5.76
N GLN A 75 -3.28 6.02 5.45
CA GLN A 75 -2.92 6.35 4.06
C GLN A 75 -2.19 5.20 3.37
N ARG A 76 -1.30 4.48 4.07
CA ARG A 76 -0.65 3.30 3.53
C ARG A 76 -1.68 2.19 3.23
N GLN A 77 -2.60 1.92 4.15
CA GLN A 77 -3.67 0.96 3.90
C GLN A 77 -4.45 1.31 2.62
N ARG A 78 -4.86 2.56 2.46
CA ARG A 78 -5.55 3.05 1.25
C ARG A 78 -4.71 2.95 -0.02
N ARG A 79 -3.38 3.13 0.07
CA ARG A 79 -2.48 2.91 -1.07
C ARG A 79 -2.47 1.45 -1.49
N LEU A 80 -2.41 0.52 -0.53
CA LEU A 80 -2.47 -0.92 -0.79
C LEU A 80 -3.81 -1.32 -1.42
N GLU A 81 -4.94 -0.80 -0.91
CA GLU A 81 -6.27 -1.02 -1.50
C GLU A 81 -6.32 -0.56 -2.97
N ARG A 82 -5.78 0.61 -3.27
CA ARG A 82 -5.70 1.10 -4.66
C ARG A 82 -4.80 0.24 -5.53
N ALA A 83 -3.64 -0.16 -5.02
CA ALA A 83 -2.70 -1.03 -5.73
C ALA A 83 -3.34 -2.39 -6.07
N ILE A 84 -4.06 -3.00 -5.13
CA ILE A 84 -4.80 -4.25 -5.34
C ILE A 84 -5.84 -4.09 -6.46
N ARG A 85 -6.63 -3.00 -6.47
CA ARG A 85 -7.60 -2.75 -7.54
C ARG A 85 -6.96 -2.53 -8.90
N VAL A 86 -5.84 -1.83 -8.94
CA VAL A 86 -5.07 -1.63 -10.19
C VAL A 86 -4.55 -2.97 -10.68
N GLN A 87 -4.01 -3.80 -9.79
CA GLN A 87 -3.49 -5.10 -10.13
C GLN A 87 -4.57 -6.06 -10.66
N LYS A 88 -5.75 -6.07 -10.03
CA LYS A 88 -6.92 -6.81 -10.54
C LYS A 88 -7.33 -6.36 -11.95
N ARG A 89 -7.24 -5.06 -12.22
CA ARG A 89 -7.53 -4.52 -13.57
C ARG A 89 -6.51 -4.99 -14.61
N LYS A 90 -5.23 -5.03 -14.26
CA LYS A 90 -4.18 -5.54 -15.15
C LYS A 90 -4.44 -7.00 -15.51
N ILE A 91 -4.72 -7.85 -14.52
CA ILE A 91 -5.05 -9.26 -14.71
C ILE A 91 -6.24 -9.43 -15.72
N LEU A 92 -7.26 -8.59 -15.60
CA LEU A 92 -8.39 -8.62 -16.56
C LEU A 92 -7.95 -8.26 -17.98
N ILE A 93 -7.04 -7.30 -18.12
CA ILE A 93 -6.48 -6.90 -19.42
C ILE A 93 -5.62 -8.01 -20.01
N ASP A 94 -4.67 -8.55 -19.21
CA ASP A 94 -3.77 -9.61 -19.65
C ASP A 94 -4.55 -10.85 -20.10
N LYS A 95 -5.61 -11.19 -19.37
CA LYS A 95 -6.53 -12.27 -19.78
C LYS A 95 -7.24 -11.97 -21.09
N ALA A 96 -7.70 -10.74 -21.29
CA ALA A 96 -8.39 -10.34 -22.51
C ALA A 96 -7.45 -10.28 -23.73
N THR A 97 -6.17 -9.96 -23.51
CA THR A 97 -5.13 -9.95 -24.56
C THR A 97 -4.50 -11.30 -24.82
N GLY A 98 -4.75 -12.30 -23.96
CA GLY A 98 -4.14 -13.63 -24.07
C GLY A 98 -2.66 -13.70 -23.69
N ASP A 99 -2.11 -12.66 -23.01
CA ASP A 99 -0.71 -12.59 -22.57
C ASP A 99 -0.54 -13.42 -21.29
N SER A 100 -0.23 -14.70 -21.46
CA SER A 100 -0.13 -15.64 -20.35
C SER A 100 1.03 -15.35 -19.39
N GLU A 101 2.15 -14.83 -19.89
CA GLU A 101 3.33 -14.52 -19.07
C GLU A 101 3.06 -13.32 -18.13
N LYS A 102 2.47 -12.25 -18.68
CA LYS A 102 2.06 -11.11 -17.87
C LYS A 102 0.94 -11.45 -16.91
N LEU A 103 -0.02 -12.23 -17.35
CA LEU A 103 -1.12 -12.70 -16.51
C LEU A 103 -0.61 -13.38 -15.26
N GLU A 104 0.33 -14.32 -15.40
CA GLU A 104 0.93 -15.04 -14.28
C GLU A 104 1.69 -14.09 -13.35
N THR A 105 2.55 -13.25 -13.91
CA THR A 105 3.32 -12.27 -13.14
C THR A 105 2.40 -11.33 -12.35
N ASP A 106 1.32 -10.86 -12.96
CA ASP A 106 0.39 -9.93 -12.34
C ASP A 106 -0.52 -10.60 -11.30
N GLN A 107 -0.82 -11.89 -11.46
CA GLN A 107 -1.49 -12.69 -10.44
C GLN A 107 -0.62 -12.88 -9.19
N ILE A 108 0.68 -13.15 -9.36
CA ILE A 108 1.64 -13.25 -8.25
C ILE A 108 1.74 -11.92 -7.49
N LYS A 109 1.88 -10.81 -8.21
CA LYS A 109 1.89 -9.46 -7.61
C LYS A 109 0.62 -9.18 -6.82
N LEU A 110 -0.53 -9.62 -7.32
CA LEU A 110 -1.80 -9.49 -6.59
C LEU A 110 -1.77 -10.22 -5.26
N GLN A 111 -1.25 -11.46 -5.23
CA GLN A 111 -1.14 -12.23 -3.98
C GLN A 111 -0.23 -11.54 -2.95
N LEU A 112 0.93 -11.05 -3.39
CA LEU A 112 1.86 -10.31 -2.52
C LEU A 112 1.22 -9.03 -1.95
N LEU A 113 0.54 -8.26 -2.77
CA LEU A 113 -0.18 -7.06 -2.32
C LEU A 113 -1.28 -7.39 -1.32
N GLN A 114 -2.00 -8.49 -1.50
CA GLN A 114 -3.02 -8.94 -0.56
C GLN A 114 -2.42 -9.42 0.76
N GLN A 115 -1.29 -10.11 0.73
CA GLN A 115 -0.55 -10.51 1.94
C GLN A 115 -0.03 -9.28 2.69
N ASP A 116 0.57 -8.31 1.98
CA ASP A 116 1.06 -7.07 2.59
C ASP A 116 -0.09 -6.25 3.19
N TYR A 117 -1.21 -6.13 2.49
CA TYR A 117 -2.42 -5.48 3.01
C TYR A 117 -2.93 -6.13 4.30
N LYS A 118 -3.01 -7.46 4.33
CA LYS A 118 -3.45 -8.22 5.51
C LYS A 118 -2.48 -8.05 6.68
N ALA A 119 -1.18 -8.23 6.42
CA ALA A 119 -0.13 -8.12 7.44
C ALA A 119 -0.05 -6.70 8.01
N PHE A 120 -0.07 -5.69 7.13
CA PHE A 120 -0.03 -4.28 7.54
C PHE A 120 -1.28 -3.88 8.32
N SER A 121 -2.48 -4.23 7.83
CA SER A 121 -3.74 -3.89 8.52
C SER A 121 -3.80 -4.52 9.90
N LYS A 122 -3.34 -5.77 10.05
CA LYS A 122 -3.25 -6.45 11.35
C LYS A 122 -2.27 -5.75 12.29
N ALA A 123 -1.07 -5.43 11.81
CA ALA A 123 -0.06 -4.74 12.62
C ALA A 123 -0.50 -3.34 13.04
N ALA A 124 -1.24 -2.64 12.18
CA ALA A 124 -1.76 -1.30 12.44
C ALA A 124 -3.07 -1.29 13.26
N GLY A 125 -3.64 -2.45 13.59
CA GLY A 125 -4.96 -2.53 14.24
C GLY A 125 -6.10 -1.96 13.39
N LEU A 126 -5.90 -1.85 12.07
CA LEU A 126 -6.87 -1.27 11.15
C LEU A 126 -7.84 -2.34 10.63
N ARG A 127 -9.13 -2.00 10.61
CA ARG A 127 -10.14 -2.86 10.01
C ARG A 127 -9.88 -3.03 8.51
N MET A 128 -9.85 -4.28 8.05
CA MET A 128 -9.79 -4.59 6.63
C MET A 128 -11.14 -4.29 5.96
N GLN A 129 -11.12 -3.53 4.88
CA GLN A 129 -12.32 -3.15 4.13
C GLN A 129 -12.34 -3.90 2.80
N HIS A 130 -12.91 -5.12 2.82
CA HIS A 130 -12.94 -6.01 1.64
C HIS A 130 -13.68 -5.39 0.46
N GLU A 131 -14.76 -4.66 0.70
CA GLU A 131 -15.52 -3.92 -0.32
C GLU A 131 -14.64 -2.97 -1.15
N ARG A 132 -13.64 -2.35 -0.51
CA ARG A 132 -12.68 -1.47 -1.18
C ARG A 132 -11.67 -2.20 -2.06
N LEU A 133 -11.56 -3.51 -1.92
CA LEU A 133 -10.70 -4.35 -2.74
C LEU A 133 -11.42 -4.88 -3.97
N GLU A 134 -12.73 -4.73 -4.05
CA GLU A 134 -13.53 -5.25 -5.15
C GLU A 134 -13.29 -4.49 -6.45
N LYS A 135 -13.36 -5.22 -7.54
CA LYS A 135 -13.29 -4.71 -8.90
C LYS A 135 -14.33 -5.42 -9.74
N VAL A 136 -15.20 -4.65 -10.37
CA VAL A 136 -16.22 -5.17 -11.28
C VAL A 136 -15.56 -6.03 -12.36
N GLY A 137 -16.11 -7.20 -12.60
CA GLY A 137 -15.62 -8.16 -13.60
C GLY A 137 -14.48 -9.06 -13.11
N PHE A 138 -13.93 -8.85 -11.91
CA PHE A 138 -12.91 -9.72 -11.34
C PHE A 138 -13.54 -10.79 -10.45
N VAL A 139 -13.38 -12.06 -10.81
CA VAL A 139 -13.84 -13.21 -10.02
C VAL A 139 -12.65 -13.95 -9.41
N TRP A 140 -12.88 -14.63 -8.29
CA TRP A 140 -11.84 -15.33 -7.54
C TRP A 140 -11.07 -16.37 -8.38
N LYS A 141 -11.72 -17.03 -9.33
CA LYS A 141 -11.07 -17.98 -10.24
C LYS A 141 -9.89 -17.39 -11.02
N GLU A 142 -9.90 -16.09 -11.26
CA GLU A 142 -8.84 -15.40 -11.99
C GLU A 142 -7.56 -15.18 -11.14
N ALA A 143 -7.69 -15.29 -9.82
CA ALA A 143 -6.56 -15.22 -8.89
C ALA A 143 -5.92 -16.58 -8.60
N THR A 144 -6.61 -17.70 -8.87
CA THR A 144 -6.22 -19.02 -8.37
C THR A 144 -5.30 -19.83 -9.30
N GLY A 145 -5.13 -19.44 -10.56
CA GLY A 145 -4.24 -20.13 -11.49
C GLY A 145 -2.75 -20.02 -11.15
N SER A 146 -2.38 -18.96 -10.46
CA SER A 146 -0.98 -18.55 -10.30
C SER A 146 -0.18 -19.31 -9.24
N ARG A 147 -0.81 -19.91 -8.22
CA ARG A 147 -0.05 -20.51 -7.13
C ARG A 147 0.74 -21.76 -7.57
N LYS A 148 0.12 -22.66 -8.34
CA LYS A 148 0.79 -23.87 -8.84
C LYS A 148 1.93 -23.52 -9.78
N VAL A 149 1.72 -22.53 -10.65
CA VAL A 149 2.73 -22.08 -11.61
C VAL A 149 3.85 -21.35 -10.87
N ALA A 150 3.52 -20.50 -9.90
CA ALA A 150 4.49 -19.85 -9.02
C ALA A 150 5.33 -20.87 -8.23
N GLU A 151 4.72 -21.92 -7.72
CA GLU A 151 5.42 -23.03 -7.05
C GLU A 151 6.30 -23.82 -8.02
N SER A 152 5.87 -23.99 -9.28
CA SER A 152 6.68 -24.64 -10.32
C SER A 152 7.93 -23.82 -10.63
N HIS A 153 7.78 -22.53 -10.91
CA HIS A 153 8.90 -21.62 -11.17
C HIS A 153 9.88 -21.52 -9.99
N TYR A 154 9.34 -21.45 -8.76
CA TYR A 154 10.19 -21.46 -7.58
C TYR A 154 10.99 -22.76 -7.46
N ARG A 155 10.37 -23.92 -7.74
CA ARG A 155 11.04 -25.22 -7.69
C ARG A 155 12.14 -25.34 -8.76
N GLU A 156 11.88 -24.87 -9.97
CA GLU A 156 12.88 -24.85 -11.05
C GLU A 156 14.05 -23.95 -10.68
N TRP A 157 13.76 -22.73 -10.24
CA TRP A 157 14.77 -21.79 -9.79
C TRP A 157 15.56 -22.30 -8.58
N SER A 158 14.89 -22.92 -7.60
CA SER A 158 15.54 -23.50 -6.42
C SER A 158 16.46 -24.66 -6.76
N LYS A 159 16.15 -25.41 -7.82
CA LYS A 159 17.03 -26.47 -8.32
C LYS A 159 18.27 -25.92 -8.99
N SER A 160 18.16 -24.83 -9.76
CA SER A 160 19.30 -24.20 -10.44
C SER A 160 20.29 -23.54 -9.46
N ILE A 161 19.86 -23.16 -8.25
CA ILE A 161 20.75 -22.58 -7.22
C ILE A 161 21.38 -23.66 -6.32
N GLY A 162 20.83 -24.87 -6.28
CA GLY A 162 21.38 -25.96 -5.49
C GLY A 162 21.14 -25.88 -3.98
N ALA A 163 21.97 -26.58 -3.18
CA ALA A 163 21.77 -26.77 -1.75
C ALA A 163 22.00 -25.50 -0.89
N ASP A 164 22.78 -24.54 -1.37
CA ASP A 164 23.14 -23.31 -0.65
C ASP A 164 22.09 -22.19 -0.78
N ASN A 165 20.90 -22.53 -1.23
CA ASN A 165 19.83 -21.56 -1.36
C ASN A 165 19.42 -20.98 0.00
N SER A 166 19.73 -19.71 0.22
CA SER A 166 19.32 -18.96 1.41
C SER A 166 17.82 -18.64 1.45
N ILE A 167 17.10 -18.86 0.33
CA ILE A 167 15.67 -18.62 0.18
C ILE A 167 14.92 -19.94 0.31
N LYS A 168 14.24 -20.13 1.43
CA LYS A 168 13.58 -21.39 1.77
C LYS A 168 12.11 -21.45 1.36
N THR A 169 11.48 -20.30 1.10
CA THR A 169 10.05 -20.22 0.83
C THR A 169 9.73 -19.45 -0.44
N LEU A 170 8.60 -19.79 -1.06
CA LEU A 170 8.06 -19.07 -2.20
C LEU A 170 7.83 -17.57 -1.88
N ALA A 171 7.40 -17.27 -0.65
CA ALA A 171 7.19 -15.89 -0.21
C ALA A 171 8.49 -15.09 -0.15
N GLU A 172 9.57 -15.67 0.38
CA GLU A 172 10.91 -15.05 0.39
C GLU A 172 11.45 -14.87 -1.03
N TYR A 173 11.25 -15.84 -1.91
CA TYR A 173 11.66 -15.73 -3.31
C TYR A 173 11.03 -14.53 -3.99
N TYR A 174 9.73 -14.33 -3.82
CA TYR A 174 9.04 -13.20 -4.41
C TYR A 174 9.32 -11.88 -3.70
N ASP A 175 9.56 -11.90 -2.39
CA ASP A 175 10.00 -10.71 -1.65
C ASP A 175 11.34 -10.20 -2.19
N VAL A 176 12.32 -11.09 -2.35
CA VAL A 176 13.62 -10.76 -2.95
C VAL A 176 13.46 -10.31 -4.40
N LYS A 177 12.67 -11.02 -5.19
CA LYS A 177 12.47 -10.70 -6.62
C LYS A 177 11.89 -9.30 -6.86
N TYR A 178 10.98 -8.85 -5.99
CA TYR A 178 10.24 -7.59 -6.23
C TYR A 178 10.64 -6.43 -5.31
N ASN A 179 11.25 -6.72 -4.17
CA ASN A 179 11.60 -5.71 -3.18
C ASN A 179 13.11 -5.54 -2.99
N ASP A 180 13.93 -6.52 -3.44
CA ASP A 180 15.39 -6.49 -3.35
C ASP A 180 16.02 -6.88 -4.69
N SER A 181 15.85 -6.00 -5.68
CA SER A 181 16.36 -6.21 -7.04
C SER A 181 17.86 -6.53 -7.10
N PRO A 182 18.77 -5.86 -6.35
CA PRO A 182 20.19 -6.18 -6.39
C PRO A 182 20.48 -7.62 -5.93
N ARG A 183 19.84 -8.06 -4.87
CA ARG A 183 19.99 -9.43 -4.36
C ARG A 183 19.42 -10.45 -5.36
N TYR A 184 18.28 -10.14 -5.97
CA TYR A 184 17.68 -11.00 -6.98
C TYR A 184 18.60 -11.16 -8.22
N GLU A 185 19.21 -10.08 -8.70
CA GLU A 185 20.15 -10.10 -9.81
C GLU A 185 21.40 -10.94 -9.49
N LEU A 186 21.95 -10.84 -8.27
CA LEU A 186 23.05 -11.67 -7.83
C LEU A 186 22.68 -13.16 -7.83
N LEU A 187 21.53 -13.51 -7.31
CA LEU A 187 21.02 -14.88 -7.31
C LEU A 187 20.77 -15.41 -8.72
N GLN A 188 20.31 -14.57 -9.62
CA GLN A 188 20.11 -14.90 -11.04
C GLN A 188 21.45 -15.15 -11.76
N ARG A 189 22.50 -14.39 -11.43
CA ARG A 189 23.86 -14.63 -11.97
C ARG A 189 24.38 -15.94 -11.44
N TYR A 190 24.32 -16.18 -10.15
CA TYR A 190 24.74 -17.43 -9.52
C TYR A 190 24.03 -18.63 -10.14
N ALA A 191 22.72 -18.58 -10.32
CA ALA A 191 21.97 -19.66 -10.97
C ALA A 191 22.49 -19.94 -12.40
N ARG A 192 22.79 -18.91 -13.19
CA ARG A 192 23.35 -19.07 -14.53
C ARG A 192 24.76 -19.67 -14.51
N ASP A 193 25.58 -19.28 -13.54
CA ASP A 193 26.96 -19.77 -13.41
C ASP A 193 26.96 -21.24 -12.98
N VAL A 194 26.02 -21.67 -12.13
CA VAL A 194 25.80 -23.07 -11.80
C VAL A 194 25.29 -23.88 -12.99
N ASP A 195 24.29 -23.38 -13.72
CA ASP A 195 23.74 -24.06 -14.91
C ASP A 195 24.77 -24.18 -16.04
N SER A 196 25.69 -23.23 -16.16
CA SER A 196 26.79 -23.24 -17.14
C SER A 196 28.00 -24.11 -16.72
N GLY A 197 27.98 -24.61 -15.47
CA GLY A 197 29.08 -25.44 -14.92
C GLY A 197 30.34 -24.65 -14.54
N TRP A 198 30.23 -23.32 -14.40
CA TRP A 198 31.33 -22.48 -13.92
C TRP A 198 31.55 -22.57 -12.41
N ILE A 199 30.52 -22.97 -11.68
CA ILE A 199 30.53 -23.18 -10.24
C ILE A 199 29.93 -24.57 -9.98
N SER A 200 30.68 -25.45 -9.29
CA SER A 200 30.24 -26.79 -8.86
C SER A 200 29.90 -26.81 -7.39
#